data_6b96e1616dfead11a087dac77231a3e1
#
_entry.id   6b96e1616dfead11a087dac77231a3e1
#
_cell.length_a   1.000
_cell.length_b   1.000
_cell.length_c   1.000
_cell.angle_alpha   90.00
_cell.angle_beta   90.00
_cell.angle_gamma   90.00
#
_symmetry.space_group_name_H-M   'P 1'
#
loop_
_entity.id
_entity.type
_entity.pdbx_description
1 polymer ?
#
loop_
_entity_poly.entity_id
_entity_poly.type
_entity_poly.pdbx_seq_one_letter_code
_entity_poly.pdbx_strand_id
1 'polypeptide(L)'
;MAIKIIMPKLGMAMTEGIVAKWNKKDGDWVNKDEEIAVVMSKKITYKLKAPEAGVLRIIVREKETRPINSVLAFITAKDEPVPAVDDVAPAAAAADVMTEASAPAAPPPAKPGFVLASPAARRLAKEKGIDLAQAKGTGADGMVTETDVMRFIEELAQAAEVLATPTARKIAEQRGLKLADIKGTGIGGRITEQDVLDFEAQAKVPSAASPTEAAAPEARVIPFIGMRQAIAEHMVESLHTMAQLTMMVEVDVTELVRLREQVKAEFDVTYTDFIVRAVAKTLKRHPMLNATLIGDEIHQIESIHIGVAVALQDGLIVPVVRDADKRTVQEIAGEVRRLAKGARKNTLTVDEVMGGTFTITNLGTYGIDGFTPIINSPEAAILGVGRIVERVVVHEDQIARRKMIMFSLTIDHRLIDGAMGAEFMRSLKEMIENPYRLLV
;
A
#
# COMPACT_ATOMS: atom_id res chain seq x y z
N MET A 1 23.61 -31.19 12.99
CA MET A 1 22.50 -31.09 11.99
C MET A 1 22.09 -29.63 11.90
N ALA A 2 22.09 -29.05 10.70
CA ALA A 2 21.66 -27.68 10.49
C ALA A 2 20.14 -27.55 10.60
N ILE A 3 19.63 -26.70 11.49
CA ILE A 3 18.21 -26.45 11.68
C ILE A 3 17.79 -25.26 10.85
N LYS A 4 16.77 -25.42 10.02
CA LYS A 4 16.24 -24.37 9.15
C LYS A 4 15.34 -23.42 9.92
N ILE A 5 15.57 -22.12 9.82
CA ILE A 5 14.67 -21.08 10.27
C ILE A 5 13.91 -20.57 9.04
N ILE A 6 12.60 -20.74 9.04
CA ILE A 6 11.74 -20.44 7.89
C ILE A 6 10.84 -19.24 8.18
N MET A 7 10.36 -18.57 7.15
CA MET A 7 9.37 -17.51 7.25
C MET A 7 8.04 -18.09 7.78
N PRO A 8 7.59 -17.71 8.99
CA PRO A 8 6.37 -18.26 9.56
C PRO A 8 5.13 -17.69 8.87
N LYS A 9 4.08 -18.50 8.77
CA LYS A 9 2.76 -18.04 8.32
C LYS A 9 2.04 -17.36 9.49
N LEU A 10 2.03 -16.02 9.48
CA LEU A 10 1.45 -15.20 10.56
C LEU A 10 -0.03 -14.86 10.36
N GLY A 11 -0.67 -15.37 9.31
CA GLY A 11 -2.09 -15.15 9.03
C GLY A 11 -2.57 -15.98 7.84
N MET A 12 -3.89 -16.22 7.75
CA MET A 12 -4.45 -17.11 6.71
C MET A 12 -4.21 -16.60 5.28
N ALA A 13 -4.23 -15.30 5.05
CA ALA A 13 -4.01 -14.66 3.75
C ALA A 13 -2.56 -14.25 3.49
N MET A 14 -1.61 -14.62 4.36
CA MET A 14 -0.20 -14.27 4.19
C MET A 14 0.43 -15.16 3.11
N THR A 15 0.99 -14.56 2.08
CA THR A 15 1.76 -15.22 1.02
C THR A 15 3.27 -14.95 1.13
N GLU A 16 3.65 -13.82 1.74
CA GLU A 16 5.02 -13.35 1.89
C GLU A 16 5.21 -12.56 3.19
N GLY A 17 6.43 -12.46 3.67
CA GLY A 17 6.81 -11.66 4.84
C GLY A 17 8.14 -10.94 4.63
N ILE A 18 8.39 -9.90 5.42
CA ILE A 18 9.60 -9.08 5.38
C ILE A 18 10.42 -9.34 6.64
N VAL A 19 11.72 -9.55 6.50
CA VAL A 19 12.63 -9.56 7.65
C VAL A 19 12.91 -8.09 8.02
N ALA A 20 12.24 -7.59 9.05
CA ALA A 20 12.36 -6.18 9.45
C ALA A 20 13.74 -5.87 10.04
N LYS A 21 14.24 -6.74 10.90
CA LYS A 21 15.53 -6.57 11.58
C LYS A 21 16.04 -7.91 12.11
N TRP A 22 17.36 -8.09 12.07
CA TRP A 22 18.06 -9.12 12.80
C TRP A 22 18.54 -8.58 14.15
N ASN A 23 18.25 -9.27 15.25
CA ASN A 23 18.74 -8.92 16.59
C ASN A 23 20.15 -9.49 16.86
N LYS A 24 20.61 -10.40 16.00
CA LYS A 24 21.92 -11.05 16.05
C LYS A 24 22.60 -10.94 14.69
N LYS A 25 23.93 -11.01 14.67
CA LYS A 25 24.74 -10.98 13.45
C LYS A 25 24.98 -12.40 12.93
N ASP A 26 25.33 -12.49 11.65
CA ASP A 26 25.79 -13.76 11.07
C ASP A 26 27.02 -14.27 11.81
N GLY A 27 26.99 -15.53 12.21
CA GLY A 27 28.03 -16.15 13.02
C GLY A 27 27.87 -16.04 14.54
N ASP A 28 26.90 -15.29 15.04
CA ASP A 28 26.66 -15.18 16.49
C ASP A 28 26.08 -16.49 17.06
N TRP A 29 26.46 -16.76 18.31
CA TRP A 29 25.84 -17.84 19.09
C TRP A 29 24.46 -17.42 19.61
N VAL A 30 23.46 -18.26 19.45
CA VAL A 30 22.10 -18.05 19.96
C VAL A 30 21.69 -19.20 20.87
N ASN A 31 20.93 -18.89 21.91
CA ASN A 31 20.34 -19.88 22.81
C ASN A 31 18.93 -20.26 22.36
N LYS A 32 18.44 -21.40 22.81
CA LYS A 32 17.07 -21.81 22.58
C LYS A 32 16.09 -20.74 23.11
N ASP A 33 15.01 -20.47 22.35
CA ASP A 33 13.98 -19.44 22.62
C ASP A 33 14.48 -17.98 22.63
N GLU A 34 15.73 -17.73 22.25
CA GLU A 34 16.28 -16.37 22.12
C GLU A 34 15.69 -15.66 20.88
N GLU A 35 15.34 -14.37 21.02
CA GLU A 35 14.80 -13.57 19.91
C GLU A 35 15.93 -13.23 18.92
N ILE A 36 15.88 -13.83 17.72
CA ILE A 36 16.94 -13.72 16.69
C ILE A 36 16.60 -12.70 15.60
N ALA A 37 15.32 -12.54 15.27
CA ALA A 37 14.89 -11.60 14.25
C ALA A 37 13.46 -11.09 14.52
N VAL A 38 13.13 -9.99 13.88
CA VAL A 38 11.77 -9.47 13.81
C VAL A 38 11.31 -9.60 12.36
N VAL A 39 10.26 -10.38 12.15
CA VAL A 39 9.62 -10.54 10.83
C VAL A 39 8.27 -9.84 10.84
N MET A 40 7.92 -9.24 9.72
CA MET A 40 6.67 -8.50 9.54
C MET A 40 5.90 -9.07 8.37
N SER A 41 4.60 -9.24 8.56
CA SER A 41 3.63 -9.32 7.47
C SER A 41 2.98 -7.94 7.28
N LYS A 42 2.13 -7.79 6.27
CA LYS A 42 1.37 -6.55 6.03
C LYS A 42 0.58 -6.05 7.25
N LYS A 43 0.26 -6.92 8.22
CA LYS A 43 -0.62 -6.58 9.37
C LYS A 43 -0.02 -6.93 10.73
N ILE A 44 1.02 -7.74 10.82
CA ILE A 44 1.51 -8.30 12.09
C ILE A 44 3.04 -8.28 12.13
N THR A 45 3.58 -7.86 13.25
CA THR A 45 5.01 -7.98 13.59
C THR A 45 5.19 -9.17 14.51
N TYR A 46 6.10 -10.08 14.18
CA TYR A 46 6.38 -11.29 14.94
C TYR A 46 7.86 -11.38 15.30
N LYS A 47 8.16 -11.67 16.54
CA LYS A 47 9.51 -11.92 17.05
C LYS A 47 9.87 -13.38 16.82
N LEU A 48 10.79 -13.61 15.89
CA LEU A 48 11.26 -14.94 15.53
C LEU A 48 12.27 -15.41 16.58
N LYS A 49 12.02 -16.58 17.16
CA LYS A 49 12.86 -17.17 18.19
C LYS A 49 13.67 -18.35 17.65
N ALA A 50 14.86 -18.56 18.20
CA ALA A 50 15.70 -19.72 17.89
C ALA A 50 15.06 -21.01 18.43
N PRO A 51 14.82 -22.03 17.60
CA PRO A 51 14.24 -23.30 18.05
C PRO A 51 15.22 -24.11 18.89
N GLU A 52 16.53 -23.96 18.67
CA GLU A 52 17.60 -24.59 19.45
C GLU A 52 18.83 -23.68 19.56
N ALA A 53 19.77 -24.04 20.45
CA ALA A 53 21.01 -23.33 20.62
C ALA A 53 22.02 -23.70 19.52
N GLY A 54 22.79 -22.72 19.01
CA GLY A 54 23.80 -22.95 17.99
C GLY A 54 24.32 -21.65 17.36
N VAL A 55 25.07 -21.77 16.29
CA VAL A 55 25.62 -20.64 15.52
C VAL A 55 24.59 -20.23 14.46
N LEU A 56 24.17 -18.97 14.48
CA LEU A 56 23.23 -18.40 13.50
C LEU A 56 23.95 -18.14 12.15
N ARG A 57 23.38 -18.63 11.07
CA ARG A 57 23.85 -18.37 9.70
C ARG A 57 22.74 -17.70 8.90
N ILE A 58 22.86 -16.41 8.67
CA ILE A 58 21.85 -15.55 8.01
C ILE A 58 21.99 -15.68 6.50
N ILE A 59 20.86 -15.97 5.81
CA ILE A 59 20.79 -16.06 4.35
C ILE A 59 20.08 -14.84 3.76
N VAL A 60 19.01 -14.38 4.42
CA VAL A 60 18.14 -13.29 3.96
C VAL A 60 18.52 -12.01 4.67
N ARG A 61 18.71 -10.93 3.90
CA ARG A 61 19.10 -9.62 4.45
C ARG A 61 17.92 -8.90 5.11
N GLU A 62 18.24 -7.91 5.94
CA GLU A 62 17.21 -7.00 6.48
C GLU A 62 16.45 -6.28 5.36
N LYS A 63 15.14 -6.08 5.58
CA LYS A 63 14.19 -5.45 4.64
C LYS A 63 13.93 -6.25 3.35
N GLU A 64 14.35 -7.50 3.29
CA GLU A 64 14.09 -8.38 2.17
C GLU A 64 12.76 -9.13 2.37
N THR A 65 11.94 -9.16 1.30
CA THR A 65 10.66 -9.88 1.28
C THR A 65 10.88 -11.31 0.80
N ARG A 66 10.32 -12.27 1.53
CA ARG A 66 10.39 -13.70 1.18
C ARG A 66 9.03 -14.37 1.32
N PRO A 67 8.72 -15.37 0.48
CA PRO A 67 7.50 -16.16 0.59
C PRO A 67 7.44 -16.90 1.94
N ILE A 68 6.24 -17.25 2.39
CA ILE A 68 6.07 -18.14 3.55
C ILE A 68 6.79 -19.47 3.29
N ASN A 69 7.30 -20.09 4.38
CA ASN A 69 8.10 -21.31 4.37
C ASN A 69 9.47 -21.21 3.66
N SER A 70 9.88 -20.04 3.14
CA SER A 70 11.24 -19.85 2.66
C SER A 70 12.25 -19.84 3.81
N VAL A 71 13.46 -20.31 3.55
CA VAL A 71 14.53 -20.35 4.54
C VAL A 71 15.13 -18.95 4.73
N LEU A 72 15.13 -18.46 5.95
CA LEU A 72 15.70 -17.15 6.34
C LEU A 72 17.11 -17.26 6.87
N ALA A 73 17.37 -18.32 7.65
CA ALA A 73 18.66 -18.60 8.29
C ALA A 73 18.78 -20.07 8.64
N PHE A 74 19.98 -20.49 9.02
CA PHE A 74 20.23 -21.79 9.66
C PHE A 74 20.82 -21.59 11.05
N ILE A 75 20.54 -22.54 11.94
CA ILE A 75 21.30 -22.73 13.17
C ILE A 75 22.13 -24.01 13.01
N THR A 76 23.44 -23.86 13.10
CA THR A 76 24.42 -24.95 12.91
C THR A 76 25.18 -25.19 14.20
N ALA A 77 25.72 -26.41 14.37
CA ALA A 77 26.72 -26.65 15.39
C ALA A 77 28.03 -25.88 15.06
N LYS A 78 28.84 -25.64 16.08
CA LYS A 78 30.15 -24.96 15.90
C LYS A 78 30.98 -25.81 14.90
N ASP A 79 31.41 -25.20 13.77
CA ASP A 79 32.21 -25.83 12.70
C ASP A 79 31.45 -26.73 11.69
N GLU A 80 30.13 -26.69 11.63
CA GLU A 80 29.35 -27.42 10.61
C GLU A 80 29.13 -26.55 9.35
N PRO A 81 29.41 -27.06 8.11
CA PRO A 81 29.22 -26.28 6.88
C PRO A 81 27.75 -26.02 6.63
N VAL A 82 27.43 -24.82 6.10
CA VAL A 82 26.07 -24.42 5.75
C VAL A 82 25.60 -25.25 4.53
N PRO A 83 24.44 -25.92 4.56
CA PRO A 83 23.89 -26.61 3.40
C PRO A 83 23.61 -25.62 2.27
N ALA A 84 23.94 -26.00 1.03
CA ALA A 84 23.57 -25.22 -0.15
C ALA A 84 22.03 -25.13 -0.26
N VAL A 85 21.52 -23.92 -0.38
CA VAL A 85 20.07 -23.67 -0.60
C VAL A 85 19.88 -23.49 -2.09
N ASP A 86 19.08 -24.34 -2.73
CA ASP A 86 18.62 -24.12 -4.10
C ASP A 86 17.69 -22.88 -4.08
N ASP A 87 18.16 -21.84 -4.73
CA ASP A 87 17.55 -20.50 -4.77
C ASP A 87 16.30 -20.56 -5.68
N VAL A 88 15.13 -20.51 -5.07
CA VAL A 88 13.89 -20.30 -5.82
C VAL A 88 13.72 -18.81 -6.04
N ALA A 89 13.97 -18.38 -7.28
CA ALA A 89 13.78 -17.02 -7.75
C ALA A 89 12.34 -16.53 -7.55
N PRO A 90 12.11 -15.19 -7.42
CA PRO A 90 10.78 -14.63 -7.19
C PRO A 90 9.87 -14.84 -8.40
N ALA A 91 8.71 -15.45 -8.17
CA ALA A 91 7.66 -15.63 -9.17
C ALA A 91 6.96 -14.30 -9.44
N ALA A 92 7.17 -13.74 -10.64
CA ALA A 92 6.29 -12.74 -11.23
C ALA A 92 5.12 -13.48 -11.92
N ALA A 93 3.94 -12.93 -11.67
CA ALA A 93 2.61 -13.25 -12.18
C ALA A 93 2.53 -14.13 -13.45
N ALA A 94 1.77 -15.23 -13.32
CA ALA A 94 1.25 -16.00 -14.43
C ALA A 94 -0.15 -15.50 -14.80
N ALA A 95 -0.36 -15.24 -16.08
CA ALA A 95 -1.67 -15.26 -16.72
C ALA A 95 -1.66 -16.39 -17.74
N ASP A 96 -2.70 -17.23 -17.64
CA ASP A 96 -3.00 -18.35 -18.52
C ASP A 96 -3.13 -17.94 -19.98
N VAL A 97 -2.73 -18.81 -20.88
CA VAL A 97 -3.58 -19.39 -21.97
C VAL A 97 -2.86 -20.59 -22.60
N MET A 98 -3.63 -21.66 -22.78
CA MET A 98 -3.35 -22.93 -23.43
C MET A 98 -3.08 -22.79 -24.95
N THR A 99 -2.24 -23.60 -25.54
CA THR A 99 -2.49 -24.70 -26.48
C THR A 99 -1.36 -24.94 -27.48
N GLU A 100 -0.87 -26.17 -27.46
CA GLU A 100 -0.35 -27.05 -28.55
C GLU A 100 0.48 -26.52 -29.73
N ALA A 101 1.60 -27.15 -29.92
CA ALA A 101 2.10 -27.98 -31.00
C ALA A 101 3.60 -27.82 -31.33
N SER A 102 4.36 -28.81 -30.97
CA SER A 102 5.41 -29.55 -31.68
C SER A 102 6.36 -28.86 -32.69
N ALA A 103 7.68 -29.01 -32.36
CA ALA A 103 8.89 -29.26 -33.16
C ALA A 103 9.73 -28.08 -33.63
N PRO A 104 11.05 -28.29 -33.90
CA PRO A 104 12.11 -28.96 -33.14
C PRO A 104 13.26 -28.05 -32.65
N ALA A 105 14.15 -28.60 -31.85
CA ALA A 105 15.25 -28.01 -31.14
C ALA A 105 16.17 -27.02 -31.90
N ALA A 106 16.42 -25.87 -31.29
CA ALA A 106 17.56 -25.00 -31.55
C ALA A 106 18.44 -24.90 -30.31
N PRO A 107 19.78 -24.73 -30.43
CA PRO A 107 20.72 -24.86 -29.32
C PRO A 107 20.60 -23.74 -28.28
N PRO A 108 21.14 -23.96 -27.05
CA PRO A 108 20.86 -23.09 -25.91
C PRO A 108 21.51 -21.70 -26.05
N PRO A 109 20.87 -20.63 -25.51
CA PRO A 109 21.42 -19.28 -25.57
C PRO A 109 22.63 -19.13 -24.62
N ALA A 110 23.69 -18.51 -25.15
CA ALA A 110 24.91 -18.19 -24.44
C ALA A 110 24.64 -17.22 -23.26
N LYS A 111 25.35 -17.46 -22.16
CA LYS A 111 25.34 -16.60 -20.94
C LYS A 111 25.73 -15.16 -21.28
N PRO A 112 25.08 -14.14 -20.75
CA PRO A 112 25.47 -12.74 -20.97
C PRO A 112 26.79 -12.45 -20.26
N GLY A 113 27.80 -11.95 -21.02
CA GLY A 113 29.03 -11.40 -20.47
C GLY A 113 30.33 -11.90 -21.03
N PHE A 114 30.38 -12.88 -21.91
CA PHE A 114 31.63 -13.32 -22.50
C PHE A 114 31.64 -13.10 -24.00
N VAL A 115 32.24 -11.96 -24.44
CA VAL A 115 32.46 -11.68 -25.87
C VAL A 115 33.67 -12.49 -26.32
N LEU A 116 33.47 -13.42 -27.27
CA LEU A 116 34.56 -14.10 -27.95
C LEU A 116 35.36 -13.08 -28.79
N ALA A 117 36.54 -12.75 -28.37
CA ALA A 117 37.42 -11.79 -29.05
C ALA A 117 38.87 -12.26 -29.07
N SER A 118 39.57 -11.99 -30.17
CA SER A 118 40.98 -12.33 -30.31
C SER A 118 41.83 -11.53 -29.30
N PRO A 119 43.01 -12.03 -28.90
CA PRO A 119 43.91 -11.31 -27.99
C PRO A 119 44.31 -9.91 -28.50
N ALA A 120 44.44 -9.76 -29.84
CA ALA A 120 44.74 -8.48 -30.48
C ALA A 120 43.54 -7.52 -30.41
N ALA A 121 42.30 -8.01 -30.67
CA ALA A 121 41.08 -7.23 -30.54
C ALA A 121 40.86 -6.71 -29.09
N ARG A 122 41.11 -7.54 -28.09
CA ARG A 122 41.01 -7.14 -26.67
C ARG A 122 42.03 -6.07 -26.29
N ARG A 123 43.23 -6.12 -26.84
CA ARG A 123 44.28 -5.14 -26.59
C ARG A 123 43.95 -3.80 -27.20
N LEU A 124 43.54 -3.81 -28.48
CA LEU A 124 43.13 -2.61 -29.24
C LEU A 124 41.86 -1.93 -28.62
N ALA A 125 40.86 -2.72 -28.25
CA ALA A 125 39.62 -2.20 -27.62
C ALA A 125 39.96 -1.54 -26.26
N LYS A 126 40.83 -2.15 -25.46
CA LYS A 126 41.28 -1.57 -24.17
C LYS A 126 42.10 -0.28 -24.36
N GLU A 127 42.98 -0.22 -25.40
CA GLU A 127 43.78 0.97 -25.72
C GLU A 127 42.90 2.13 -26.17
N LYS A 128 41.83 1.85 -26.93
CA LYS A 128 40.93 2.87 -27.50
C LYS A 128 39.69 3.09 -26.66
N GLY A 129 39.51 2.41 -25.52
CA GLY A 129 38.37 2.58 -24.62
C GLY A 129 37.04 2.09 -25.18
N ILE A 130 37.04 1.05 -26.03
CA ILE A 130 35.86 0.55 -26.73
C ILE A 130 35.31 -0.72 -26.04
N ASP A 131 33.99 -0.77 -25.89
CA ASP A 131 33.30 -1.98 -25.40
C ASP A 131 33.17 -2.99 -26.54
N LEU A 132 33.82 -4.14 -26.41
CA LEU A 132 33.79 -5.22 -27.38
C LEU A 132 32.39 -5.81 -27.64
N ALA A 133 31.46 -5.60 -26.71
CA ALA A 133 30.05 -6.04 -26.88
C ALA A 133 29.33 -5.27 -27.99
N GLN A 134 29.83 -4.09 -28.38
CA GLN A 134 29.25 -3.25 -29.41
C GLN A 134 29.83 -3.53 -30.81
N ALA A 135 30.94 -4.22 -30.89
CA ALA A 135 31.59 -4.57 -32.17
C ALA A 135 31.07 -5.91 -32.69
N LYS A 136 30.62 -5.95 -33.95
CA LYS A 136 30.11 -7.18 -34.58
C LYS A 136 31.31 -8.04 -35.03
N GLY A 137 31.47 -9.22 -34.42
CA GLY A 137 32.54 -10.16 -34.77
C GLY A 137 32.29 -10.85 -36.12
N THR A 138 33.34 -10.87 -36.98
CA THR A 138 33.31 -11.58 -38.29
C THR A 138 34.26 -12.78 -38.34
N GLY A 139 34.98 -13.09 -37.22
CA GLY A 139 35.85 -14.28 -37.12
C GLY A 139 35.10 -15.59 -36.96
N ALA A 140 35.84 -16.71 -36.93
CA ALA A 140 35.29 -18.03 -36.68
C ALA A 140 34.47 -18.04 -35.36
N ASP A 141 33.29 -18.70 -35.40
CA ASP A 141 32.31 -18.76 -34.27
C ASP A 141 31.82 -17.39 -33.74
N GLY A 142 31.83 -16.34 -34.61
CA GLY A 142 31.41 -15.00 -34.23
C GLY A 142 32.44 -14.23 -33.40
N MET A 143 33.71 -14.64 -33.38
CA MET A 143 34.78 -13.98 -32.66
C MET A 143 35.07 -12.58 -33.21
N VAL A 144 35.18 -11.59 -32.32
CA VAL A 144 35.59 -10.23 -32.68
C VAL A 144 37.09 -10.22 -32.97
N THR A 145 37.45 -9.83 -34.20
CA THR A 145 38.83 -9.71 -34.65
C THR A 145 39.33 -8.25 -34.48
N GLU A 146 40.64 -8.06 -34.60
CA GLU A 146 41.25 -6.72 -34.59
C GLU A 146 40.69 -5.82 -35.70
N THR A 147 40.43 -6.40 -36.90
CA THR A 147 39.85 -5.70 -38.04
C THR A 147 38.40 -5.24 -37.76
N ASP A 148 37.64 -6.00 -36.96
CA ASP A 148 36.24 -5.61 -36.58
C ASP A 148 36.29 -4.43 -35.61
N VAL A 149 37.24 -4.41 -34.67
CA VAL A 149 37.43 -3.25 -33.77
C VAL A 149 37.87 -2.02 -34.54
N MET A 150 38.78 -2.16 -35.50
CA MET A 150 39.20 -1.05 -36.36
C MET A 150 38.04 -0.50 -37.20
N ARG A 151 37.26 -1.38 -37.82
CA ARG A 151 36.06 -0.99 -38.58
C ARG A 151 35.03 -0.25 -37.70
N PHE A 152 34.79 -0.74 -36.50
CA PHE A 152 33.89 -0.09 -35.55
C PHE A 152 34.39 1.30 -35.10
N ILE A 153 35.68 1.49 -34.94
CA ILE A 153 36.30 2.80 -34.70
C ILE A 153 36.07 3.75 -35.87
N GLU A 154 36.23 3.25 -37.11
CA GLU A 154 36.03 4.02 -38.32
C GLU A 154 34.56 4.40 -38.55
N GLU A 155 33.62 3.51 -38.25
CA GLU A 155 32.19 3.74 -38.24
C GLU A 155 31.79 4.81 -37.19
N LEU A 156 32.35 4.75 -35.98
CA LEU A 156 32.19 5.78 -34.95
C LEU A 156 32.74 7.12 -35.34
N ALA A 157 33.90 7.15 -36.02
CA ALA A 157 34.50 8.38 -36.55
C ALA A 157 33.66 9.00 -37.70
N GLN A 158 33.13 8.15 -38.58
CA GLN A 158 32.20 8.60 -39.64
C GLN A 158 30.86 9.08 -39.12
N ALA A 159 30.33 8.47 -38.07
CA ALA A 159 29.09 8.90 -37.36
C ALA A 159 29.29 10.22 -36.58
N ALA A 160 30.50 10.56 -36.23
CA ALA A 160 30.88 11.81 -35.57
C ALA A 160 31.09 13.00 -36.56
N GLU A 161 31.01 12.76 -37.87
CA GLU A 161 31.11 13.83 -38.84
C GLU A 161 29.81 14.66 -38.87
N VAL A 162 29.84 15.80 -38.19
CA VAL A 162 28.69 16.72 -38.13
C VAL A 162 28.30 17.11 -39.53
N LEU A 163 27.12 16.66 -39.99
CA LEU A 163 26.56 16.98 -41.29
C LEU A 163 26.23 18.48 -41.36
N ALA A 164 27.07 19.27 -42.02
CA ALA A 164 26.87 20.71 -42.22
C ALA A 164 27.07 21.09 -43.66
N THR A 165 26.37 22.13 -44.13
CA THR A 165 26.60 22.70 -45.45
C THR A 165 27.96 23.40 -45.48
N PRO A 166 28.62 23.51 -46.67
CA PRO A 166 29.90 24.23 -46.81
C PRO A 166 29.84 25.67 -46.28
N THR A 167 28.71 26.32 -46.50
CA THR A 167 28.47 27.71 -46.03
C THR A 167 28.35 27.75 -44.50
N ALA A 168 27.61 26.80 -43.89
CA ALA A 168 27.48 26.70 -42.44
C ALA A 168 28.84 26.45 -41.75
N ARG A 169 29.70 25.59 -42.33
CA ARG A 169 31.08 25.34 -41.81
C ARG A 169 31.90 26.62 -41.83
N LYS A 170 31.90 27.35 -42.94
CA LYS A 170 32.67 28.59 -43.11
C LYS A 170 32.21 29.68 -42.13
N ILE A 171 30.92 29.86 -41.96
CA ILE A 171 30.37 30.85 -41.02
C ILE A 171 30.67 30.44 -39.55
N ALA A 172 30.50 29.18 -39.18
CA ALA A 172 30.81 28.68 -37.84
C ALA A 172 32.28 28.88 -37.51
N GLU A 173 33.20 28.59 -38.45
CA GLU A 173 34.65 28.81 -38.31
C GLU A 173 34.98 30.27 -38.14
N GLN A 174 34.44 31.16 -38.99
CA GLN A 174 34.64 32.60 -38.91
C GLN A 174 34.19 33.21 -37.59
N ARG A 175 33.18 32.61 -36.95
CA ARG A 175 32.56 33.10 -35.72
C ARG A 175 33.00 32.31 -34.47
N GLY A 176 33.89 31.34 -34.63
CA GLY A 176 34.43 30.53 -33.51
C GLY A 176 33.40 29.62 -32.85
N LEU A 177 32.35 29.23 -33.57
CA LEU A 177 31.28 28.38 -33.07
C LEU A 177 31.59 26.90 -33.36
N LYS A 178 31.32 26.02 -32.41
CA LYS A 178 31.45 24.58 -32.60
C LYS A 178 30.20 24.01 -33.25
N LEU A 179 30.31 23.42 -34.44
CA LEU A 179 29.20 22.81 -35.16
C LEU A 179 28.50 21.69 -34.37
N ALA A 180 29.21 21.03 -33.43
CA ALA A 180 28.62 20.00 -32.56
C ALA A 180 27.55 20.53 -31.61
N ASP A 181 27.57 21.84 -31.29
CA ASP A 181 26.62 22.48 -30.36
C ASP A 181 25.37 23.01 -31.09
N ILE A 182 25.34 22.91 -32.43
CA ILE A 182 24.30 23.49 -33.30
C ILE A 182 23.37 22.36 -33.80
N LYS A 183 22.08 22.46 -33.56
CA LYS A 183 21.09 21.49 -34.03
C LYS A 183 20.73 21.81 -35.49
N GLY A 184 21.02 20.92 -36.44
CA GLY A 184 20.71 21.11 -37.86
C GLY A 184 19.21 20.90 -38.16
N THR A 185 18.61 21.81 -38.90
CA THR A 185 17.22 21.73 -39.38
C THR A 185 17.10 21.34 -40.87
N GLY A 186 18.19 21.20 -41.58
CA GLY A 186 18.21 20.82 -43.01
C GLY A 186 17.90 19.35 -43.25
N ILE A 187 17.75 18.97 -44.53
CA ILE A 187 17.43 17.61 -44.98
C ILE A 187 18.45 16.58 -44.38
N GLY A 188 17.94 15.61 -43.67
CA GLY A 188 18.77 14.59 -42.99
C GLY A 188 19.49 15.09 -41.74
N GLY A 189 19.00 16.15 -41.08
CA GLY A 189 19.60 16.72 -39.85
C GLY A 189 20.85 17.57 -40.13
N ARG A 190 21.06 18.02 -41.38
CA ARG A 190 22.20 18.83 -41.79
C ARG A 190 22.10 20.25 -41.24
N ILE A 191 23.20 20.77 -40.70
CA ILE A 191 23.30 22.13 -40.22
C ILE A 191 23.37 23.06 -41.40
N THR A 192 22.42 24.00 -41.47
CA THR A 192 22.32 25.04 -42.52
C THR A 192 22.96 26.34 -42.02
N GLU A 193 23.17 27.30 -42.96
CA GLU A 193 23.62 28.63 -42.60
C GLU A 193 22.69 29.31 -41.58
N GLN A 194 21.38 29.14 -41.75
CA GLN A 194 20.38 29.74 -40.87
C GLN A 194 20.50 29.21 -39.45
N ASP A 195 20.77 27.91 -39.29
CA ASP A 195 20.95 27.28 -37.94
C ASP A 195 22.14 27.89 -37.18
N VAL A 196 23.23 28.23 -37.91
CA VAL A 196 24.41 28.87 -37.30
C VAL A 196 24.12 30.32 -36.90
N LEU A 197 23.36 31.06 -37.72
CA LEU A 197 22.96 32.43 -37.42
C LEU A 197 21.96 32.51 -36.26
N ASP A 198 21.00 31.60 -36.22
CA ASP A 198 20.01 31.52 -35.15
C ASP A 198 20.67 31.11 -33.82
N PHE A 199 21.62 30.21 -33.84
CA PHE A 199 22.42 29.82 -32.66
C PHE A 199 23.23 31.02 -32.12
N GLU A 200 23.86 31.82 -33.02
CA GLU A 200 24.55 33.04 -32.60
C GLU A 200 23.61 34.11 -32.05
N ALA A 201 22.43 34.26 -32.64
CA ALA A 201 21.43 35.19 -32.17
C ALA A 201 20.91 34.80 -30.76
N GLN A 202 20.72 33.51 -30.51
CA GLN A 202 20.35 32.97 -29.20
C GLN A 202 21.46 33.11 -28.15
N ALA A 203 22.74 32.99 -28.58
CA ALA A 203 23.89 33.19 -27.72
C ALA A 203 24.14 34.67 -27.34
N LYS A 204 23.65 35.62 -28.16
CA LYS A 204 23.76 37.07 -27.91
C LYS A 204 22.59 37.67 -27.09
N VAL A 205 21.49 36.94 -26.90
CA VAL A 205 20.47 37.33 -25.92
C VAL A 205 21.13 37.15 -24.57
N PRO A 206 21.29 38.19 -23.71
CA PRO A 206 21.72 37.94 -22.33
C PRO A 206 20.74 36.91 -21.75
N SER A 207 21.28 35.76 -21.39
CA SER A 207 20.49 34.77 -20.66
C SER A 207 19.80 35.52 -19.53
N ALA A 208 18.51 35.81 -19.71
CA ALA A 208 17.68 36.17 -18.58
C ALA A 208 17.97 35.06 -17.57
N ALA A 209 18.58 35.44 -16.44
CA ALA A 209 18.98 34.51 -15.38
C ALA A 209 17.88 33.47 -15.31
N SER A 210 18.23 32.22 -15.55
CA SER A 210 17.34 31.09 -15.29
C SER A 210 16.64 31.43 -13.99
N PRO A 211 15.31 31.40 -13.87
CA PRO A 211 14.66 31.73 -12.62
C PRO A 211 15.42 30.86 -11.61
N THR A 212 16.11 31.55 -10.68
CA THR A 212 16.82 30.92 -9.57
C THR A 212 15.80 29.89 -9.09
N GLU A 213 16.14 28.62 -9.22
CA GLU A 213 15.28 27.53 -8.77
C GLU A 213 15.01 27.90 -7.31
N ALA A 214 13.82 28.47 -7.08
CA ALA A 214 13.44 28.92 -5.76
C ALA A 214 13.62 27.68 -4.92
N ALA A 215 14.57 27.71 -3.98
CA ALA A 215 14.93 26.59 -3.15
C ALA A 215 13.61 25.97 -2.69
N ALA A 216 13.33 24.76 -3.19
CA ALA A 216 12.10 24.07 -2.86
C ALA A 216 11.99 24.12 -1.32
N PRO A 217 10.86 24.53 -0.75
CA PRO A 217 10.75 24.67 0.70
C PRO A 217 11.26 23.38 1.32
N GLU A 218 12.12 23.47 2.33
CA GLU A 218 12.69 22.30 3.00
C GLU A 218 11.54 21.40 3.48
N ALA A 219 11.21 20.40 2.70
CA ALA A 219 10.14 19.47 2.99
C ALA A 219 10.63 18.46 4.04
N ARG A 220 9.95 18.40 5.18
CA ARG A 220 10.17 17.33 6.15
C ARG A 220 9.67 16.02 5.54
N VAL A 221 10.58 15.11 5.21
CA VAL A 221 10.24 13.79 4.71
C VAL A 221 9.85 12.88 5.87
N ILE A 222 8.64 12.33 5.83
CA ILE A 222 8.14 11.34 6.79
C ILE A 222 8.07 9.99 6.07
N PRO A 223 8.74 8.93 6.58
CA PRO A 223 8.67 7.61 5.97
C PRO A 223 7.24 7.06 5.94
N PHE A 224 6.81 6.56 4.79
CA PHE A 224 5.50 5.94 4.60
C PHE A 224 5.62 4.42 4.80
N ILE A 225 5.67 3.99 6.07
CA ILE A 225 5.92 2.61 6.48
C ILE A 225 5.04 2.21 7.66
N GLY A 226 4.95 0.92 7.94
CA GLY A 226 4.27 0.35 9.10
C GLY A 226 2.75 0.54 9.10
N MET A 227 2.16 0.94 10.22
CA MET A 227 0.71 1.08 10.38
C MET A 227 0.07 1.99 9.32
N ARG A 228 0.68 3.13 9.00
CA ARG A 228 0.15 4.09 8.02
C ARG A 228 0.11 3.49 6.61
N GLN A 229 1.13 2.74 6.23
CA GLN A 229 1.16 2.02 4.95
C GLN A 229 0.06 0.95 4.90
N ALA A 230 -0.08 0.14 5.96
CA ALA A 230 -1.10 -0.91 6.03
C ALA A 230 -2.53 -0.33 5.95
N ILE A 231 -2.79 0.81 6.64
CA ILE A 231 -4.08 1.51 6.56
C ILE A 231 -4.32 1.99 5.13
N ALA A 232 -3.33 2.59 4.47
CA ALA A 232 -3.49 3.11 3.12
C ALA A 232 -3.78 1.98 2.12
N GLU A 233 -3.04 0.89 2.16
CA GLU A 233 -3.28 -0.29 1.32
C GLU A 233 -4.69 -0.83 1.53
N HIS A 234 -5.14 -0.98 2.78
CA HIS A 234 -6.47 -1.47 3.12
C HIS A 234 -7.60 -0.54 2.64
N MET A 235 -7.44 0.78 2.78
CA MET A 235 -8.43 1.76 2.32
C MET A 235 -8.50 1.83 0.79
N VAL A 236 -7.35 1.79 0.11
CA VAL A 236 -7.30 1.76 -1.36
C VAL A 236 -7.92 0.46 -1.88
N GLU A 237 -7.62 -0.70 -1.28
CA GLU A 237 -8.23 -1.98 -1.62
C GLU A 237 -9.76 -1.92 -1.47
N SER A 238 -10.28 -1.38 -0.35
CA SER A 238 -11.70 -1.21 -0.11
C SER A 238 -12.38 -0.38 -1.21
N LEU A 239 -11.78 0.78 -1.58
CA LEU A 239 -12.35 1.65 -2.62
C LEU A 239 -12.29 1.03 -4.03
N HIS A 240 -11.25 0.23 -4.33
CA HIS A 240 -11.11 -0.39 -5.65
C HIS A 240 -11.96 -1.64 -5.82
N THR A 241 -12.23 -2.37 -4.74
CA THR A 241 -12.94 -3.65 -4.81
C THR A 241 -14.44 -3.52 -4.56
N MET A 242 -14.92 -2.42 -3.97
CA MET A 242 -16.30 -2.20 -3.58
C MET A 242 -16.95 -1.05 -4.37
N ALA A 243 -18.23 -1.21 -4.71
CA ALA A 243 -19.05 -0.14 -5.29
C ALA A 243 -19.68 0.68 -4.16
N GLN A 244 -18.91 1.54 -3.52
CA GLN A 244 -19.36 2.27 -2.33
C GLN A 244 -20.37 3.37 -2.65
N LEU A 245 -21.52 3.34 -1.99
CA LEU A 245 -22.56 4.37 -2.03
C LEU A 245 -22.81 4.88 -0.61
N THR A 246 -22.77 6.20 -0.41
CA THR A 246 -23.11 6.82 0.88
C THR A 246 -24.47 7.50 0.81
N MET A 247 -25.32 7.19 1.76
CA MET A 247 -26.60 7.89 1.99
C MET A 247 -26.61 8.53 3.36
N MET A 248 -27.26 9.69 3.48
CA MET A 248 -27.28 10.46 4.72
C MET A 248 -28.72 10.70 5.18
N VAL A 249 -28.92 10.68 6.49
CA VAL A 249 -30.20 11.02 7.10
C VAL A 249 -29.98 11.85 8.35
N GLU A 250 -30.82 12.87 8.51
CA GLU A 250 -30.90 13.65 9.75
C GLU A 250 -31.87 12.99 10.73
N VAL A 251 -31.45 12.85 11.99
CA VAL A 251 -32.16 12.13 13.05
C VAL A 251 -32.33 13.02 14.25
N ASP A 252 -33.54 13.06 14.83
CA ASP A 252 -33.80 13.75 16.09
C ASP A 252 -33.34 12.92 17.28
N VAL A 253 -32.34 13.41 17.98
CA VAL A 253 -31.76 12.75 19.16
C VAL A 253 -32.18 13.42 20.48
N THR A 254 -33.20 14.26 20.48
CA THR A 254 -33.61 15.00 21.68
C THR A 254 -33.95 14.05 22.82
N GLU A 255 -34.72 13.00 22.56
CA GLU A 255 -35.09 12.00 23.56
C GLU A 255 -33.89 11.13 23.98
N LEU A 256 -32.98 10.80 23.03
CA LEU A 256 -31.75 10.09 23.35
C LEU A 256 -30.86 10.91 24.29
N VAL A 257 -30.78 12.23 24.09
CA VAL A 257 -30.02 13.11 24.96
C VAL A 257 -30.64 13.14 26.37
N ARG A 258 -31.96 13.23 26.48
CA ARG A 258 -32.65 13.16 27.76
C ARG A 258 -32.45 11.83 28.47
N LEU A 259 -32.60 10.73 27.75
CA LEU A 259 -32.37 9.39 28.30
C LEU A 259 -30.96 9.24 28.82
N ARG A 260 -29.95 9.68 28.03
CA ARG A 260 -28.56 9.62 28.46
C ARG A 260 -28.30 10.38 29.75
N GLU A 261 -28.85 11.59 29.91
CA GLU A 261 -28.67 12.38 31.14
C GLU A 261 -29.30 11.68 32.37
N GLN A 262 -30.41 10.96 32.19
CA GLN A 262 -31.03 10.17 33.24
C GLN A 262 -30.18 8.95 33.63
N VAL A 263 -29.72 8.18 32.60
CA VAL A 263 -28.96 6.94 32.81
C VAL A 263 -27.54 7.23 33.30
N LYS A 264 -26.96 8.39 32.96
CA LYS A 264 -25.60 8.78 33.38
C LYS A 264 -25.42 8.88 34.90
N ALA A 265 -26.51 9.06 35.65
CA ALA A 265 -26.46 9.03 37.10
C ALA A 265 -26.19 7.64 37.66
N GLU A 266 -26.57 6.57 36.93
CA GLU A 266 -26.43 5.17 37.33
C GLU A 266 -25.10 4.55 36.84
N PHE A 267 -24.73 4.82 35.56
CA PHE A 267 -23.47 4.36 34.98
C PHE A 267 -22.98 5.29 33.88
N ASP A 268 -21.67 5.32 33.67
CA ASP A 268 -21.04 6.16 32.65
C ASP A 268 -21.34 5.60 31.26
N VAL A 269 -22.02 6.39 30.42
CA VAL A 269 -22.52 6.04 29.10
C VAL A 269 -22.35 7.19 28.13
N THR A 270 -21.98 6.86 26.91
CA THR A 270 -21.84 7.81 25.79
C THR A 270 -22.97 7.63 24.76
N TYR A 271 -23.16 8.63 23.89
CA TYR A 271 -24.09 8.48 22.76
C TYR A 271 -23.67 7.34 21.83
N THR A 272 -22.36 7.12 21.64
CA THR A 272 -21.86 6.02 20.83
C THR A 272 -22.34 4.67 21.34
N ASP A 273 -22.40 4.45 22.65
CA ASP A 273 -22.86 3.17 23.24
C ASP A 273 -24.32 2.88 22.90
N PHE A 274 -25.17 3.89 22.97
CA PHE A 274 -26.57 3.78 22.51
C PHE A 274 -26.67 3.51 21.00
N ILE A 275 -25.83 4.18 20.20
CA ILE A 275 -25.81 3.98 18.75
C ILE A 275 -25.32 2.55 18.42
N VAL A 276 -24.30 2.04 19.09
CA VAL A 276 -23.84 0.63 18.95
C VAL A 276 -25.00 -0.33 19.23
N ARG A 277 -25.73 -0.12 20.31
CA ARG A 277 -26.89 -0.95 20.66
C ARG A 277 -28.00 -0.85 19.61
N ALA A 278 -28.31 0.36 19.16
CA ALA A 278 -29.34 0.60 18.14
C ALA A 278 -28.98 -0.08 16.80
N VAL A 279 -27.75 0.08 16.36
CA VAL A 279 -27.22 -0.57 15.14
C VAL A 279 -27.29 -2.09 15.27
N ALA A 280 -26.82 -2.65 16.38
CA ALA A 280 -26.87 -4.10 16.59
C ALA A 280 -28.31 -4.67 16.55
N LYS A 281 -29.26 -3.99 17.20
CA LYS A 281 -30.68 -4.37 17.12
C LYS A 281 -31.28 -4.21 15.70
N THR A 282 -30.84 -3.20 14.96
CA THR A 282 -31.32 -2.93 13.61
C THR A 282 -30.76 -3.95 12.61
N LEU A 283 -29.47 -4.30 12.70
CA LEU A 283 -28.83 -5.31 11.86
C LEU A 283 -29.52 -6.67 11.93
N LYS A 284 -30.05 -7.04 13.09
CA LYS A 284 -30.83 -8.28 13.25
C LYS A 284 -32.05 -8.38 12.35
N ARG A 285 -32.61 -7.22 11.96
CA ARG A 285 -33.78 -7.13 11.03
C ARG A 285 -33.33 -6.94 9.58
N HIS A 286 -32.08 -6.59 9.36
CA HIS A 286 -31.50 -6.26 8.05
C HIS A 286 -30.22 -7.08 7.80
N PRO A 287 -30.29 -8.42 7.68
CA PRO A 287 -29.13 -9.30 7.66
C PRO A 287 -28.17 -9.08 6.48
N MET A 288 -28.65 -8.47 5.37
CA MET A 288 -27.79 -8.13 4.24
C MET A 288 -26.76 -7.06 4.58
N LEU A 289 -27.02 -6.20 5.58
CA LEU A 289 -26.02 -5.22 6.04
C LEU A 289 -25.00 -5.84 7.01
N ASN A 290 -25.23 -7.09 7.46
CA ASN A 290 -24.30 -7.88 8.26
C ASN A 290 -23.76 -9.06 7.44
N ALA A 291 -23.37 -8.79 6.20
CA ALA A 291 -22.88 -9.79 5.24
C ALA A 291 -21.48 -9.42 4.74
N THR A 292 -20.87 -10.35 4.04
CA THR A 292 -19.61 -10.16 3.33
C THR A 292 -19.64 -10.89 1.99
N LEU A 293 -18.90 -10.40 0.99
CA LEU A 293 -18.71 -11.04 -0.29
C LEU A 293 -17.40 -11.81 -0.29
N ILE A 294 -17.45 -13.13 -0.47
CA ILE A 294 -16.28 -14.00 -0.57
C ILE A 294 -16.32 -14.70 -1.94
N GLY A 295 -15.39 -14.33 -2.82
CA GLY A 295 -15.51 -14.77 -4.23
C GLY A 295 -16.80 -14.26 -4.85
N ASP A 296 -17.64 -15.17 -5.33
CA ASP A 296 -18.96 -14.88 -5.94
C ASP A 296 -20.13 -15.19 -4.99
N GLU A 297 -19.86 -15.42 -3.69
CA GLU A 297 -20.89 -15.82 -2.72
C GLU A 297 -21.10 -14.75 -1.66
N ILE A 298 -22.39 -14.43 -1.37
CA ILE A 298 -22.76 -13.55 -0.27
C ILE A 298 -22.94 -14.37 1.01
N HIS A 299 -22.11 -14.11 2.00
CA HIS A 299 -22.16 -14.75 3.29
C HIS A 299 -22.86 -13.83 4.31
N GLN A 300 -24.09 -14.15 4.67
CA GLN A 300 -24.79 -13.48 5.78
C GLN A 300 -24.25 -14.01 7.10
N ILE A 301 -23.78 -13.11 7.97
CA ILE A 301 -23.15 -13.44 9.24
C ILE A 301 -24.22 -13.35 10.35
N GLU A 302 -24.47 -14.44 11.06
CA GLU A 302 -25.48 -14.48 12.15
C GLU A 302 -25.04 -13.66 13.37
N SER A 303 -23.75 -13.71 13.72
CA SER A 303 -23.18 -12.95 14.84
C SER A 303 -23.04 -11.48 14.50
N ILE A 304 -23.42 -10.59 15.41
CA ILE A 304 -23.32 -9.14 15.19
C ILE A 304 -22.17 -8.60 16.03
N HIS A 305 -21.06 -8.29 15.35
CA HIS A 305 -19.81 -7.79 15.92
C HIS A 305 -19.54 -6.39 15.44
N ILE A 306 -19.70 -5.39 16.32
CA ILE A 306 -19.62 -3.98 15.94
C ILE A 306 -18.21 -3.43 16.19
N GLY A 307 -17.52 -3.07 15.10
CA GLY A 307 -16.30 -2.28 15.15
C GLY A 307 -16.58 -0.84 15.56
N VAL A 308 -15.83 -0.31 16.52
CA VAL A 308 -15.93 1.10 16.93
C VAL A 308 -14.60 1.79 16.67
N ALA A 309 -14.58 2.74 15.74
CA ALA A 309 -13.35 3.43 15.36
C ALA A 309 -12.80 4.29 16.50
N VAL A 310 -11.53 4.08 16.85
CA VAL A 310 -10.79 4.84 17.87
C VAL A 310 -9.59 5.53 17.24
N ALA A 311 -9.57 6.86 17.33
CA ALA A 311 -8.45 7.67 16.84
C ALA A 311 -7.23 7.51 17.79
N LEU A 312 -6.05 7.36 17.19
CA LEU A 312 -4.73 7.34 17.83
C LEU A 312 -3.90 8.51 17.29
N GLN A 313 -2.74 8.79 17.91
CA GLN A 313 -1.83 9.85 17.44
C GLN A 313 -1.33 9.57 16.00
N ASP A 314 -1.01 8.32 15.71
CA ASP A 314 -0.39 7.92 14.43
C ASP A 314 -1.35 7.21 13.47
N GLY A 315 -2.65 7.13 13.78
CA GLY A 315 -3.60 6.43 12.93
C GLY A 315 -4.96 6.20 13.57
N LEU A 316 -5.63 5.14 13.12
CA LEU A 316 -6.94 4.72 13.59
C LEU A 316 -6.94 3.20 13.75
N ILE A 317 -7.59 2.72 14.80
CA ILE A 317 -7.84 1.30 15.03
C ILE A 317 -9.34 1.07 15.28
N VAL A 318 -9.83 -0.09 14.90
CA VAL A 318 -11.26 -0.44 15.01
C VAL A 318 -11.41 -1.67 15.90
N PRO A 319 -11.41 -1.50 17.24
CA PRO A 319 -11.72 -2.61 18.15
C PRO A 319 -13.18 -3.03 18.03
N VAL A 320 -13.45 -4.30 18.32
CA VAL A 320 -14.71 -4.98 18.03
C VAL A 320 -15.48 -5.35 19.31
N VAL A 321 -16.69 -4.82 19.43
CA VAL A 321 -17.67 -5.25 20.45
C VAL A 321 -18.37 -6.51 19.94
N ARG A 322 -18.04 -7.65 20.49
CA ARG A 322 -18.62 -8.93 20.08
C ARG A 322 -20.01 -9.14 20.61
N ASP A 323 -20.86 -9.82 19.82
CA ASP A 323 -22.26 -10.15 20.17
C ASP A 323 -23.03 -8.94 20.69
N ALA A 324 -22.88 -7.79 20.02
CA ALA A 324 -23.46 -6.52 20.47
C ALA A 324 -24.99 -6.56 20.58
N ASP A 325 -25.67 -7.42 19.80
CA ASP A 325 -27.12 -7.64 19.86
C ASP A 325 -27.60 -8.36 21.15
N LYS A 326 -26.71 -9.08 21.83
CA LYS A 326 -26.98 -9.80 23.08
C LYS A 326 -26.65 -8.97 24.33
N ARG A 327 -25.93 -7.86 24.18
CA ARG A 327 -25.44 -7.03 25.30
C ARG A 327 -26.40 -5.90 25.62
N THR A 328 -26.53 -5.56 26.88
CA THR A 328 -27.20 -4.34 27.35
C THR A 328 -26.39 -3.09 27.00
N VAL A 329 -27.01 -1.91 27.08
CA VAL A 329 -26.30 -0.62 26.88
C VAL A 329 -25.16 -0.47 27.90
N GLN A 330 -25.35 -0.91 29.15
CA GLN A 330 -24.35 -0.85 30.21
C GLN A 330 -23.13 -1.73 29.90
N GLU A 331 -23.35 -2.96 29.45
CA GLU A 331 -22.28 -3.88 29.05
C GLU A 331 -21.51 -3.36 27.83
N ILE A 332 -22.23 -2.80 26.84
CA ILE A 332 -21.62 -2.15 25.68
C ILE A 332 -20.76 -0.96 26.11
N ALA A 333 -21.25 -0.08 26.99
CA ALA A 333 -20.50 1.06 27.49
C ALA A 333 -19.21 0.64 28.23
N GLY A 334 -19.30 -0.41 29.06
CA GLY A 334 -18.14 -1.00 29.73
C GLY A 334 -17.09 -1.52 28.74
N GLU A 335 -17.54 -2.27 27.72
CA GLU A 335 -16.68 -2.89 26.72
C GLU A 335 -16.05 -1.86 25.79
N VAL A 336 -16.82 -0.92 25.25
CA VAL A 336 -16.31 0.18 24.40
C VAL A 336 -15.22 0.97 25.13
N ARG A 337 -15.45 1.29 26.41
CA ARG A 337 -14.46 2.00 27.24
C ARG A 337 -13.20 1.17 27.46
N ARG A 338 -13.33 -0.12 27.74
CA ARG A 338 -12.21 -1.05 27.90
C ARG A 338 -11.37 -1.12 26.63
N LEU A 339 -12.04 -1.33 25.50
CA LEU A 339 -11.41 -1.43 24.19
C LEU A 339 -10.73 -0.11 23.78
N ALA A 340 -11.39 1.04 23.97
CA ALA A 340 -10.80 2.34 23.68
C ALA A 340 -9.57 2.65 24.54
N LYS A 341 -9.57 2.23 25.81
CA LYS A 341 -8.40 2.34 26.70
C LYS A 341 -7.26 1.44 26.25
N GLY A 342 -7.58 0.18 25.86
CA GLY A 342 -6.62 -0.78 25.32
C GLY A 342 -5.98 -0.28 24.02
N ALA A 343 -6.79 0.30 23.11
CA ALA A 343 -6.35 0.90 21.86
C ALA A 343 -5.28 1.99 22.09
N ARG A 344 -5.58 2.96 22.97
CA ARG A 344 -4.65 4.06 23.31
C ARG A 344 -3.38 3.59 24.01
N LYS A 345 -3.42 2.46 24.71
CA LYS A 345 -2.27 1.87 25.39
C LYS A 345 -1.52 0.84 24.53
N ASN A 346 -2.00 0.57 23.32
CA ASN A 346 -1.49 -0.49 22.42
C ASN A 346 -1.43 -1.87 23.11
N THR A 347 -2.48 -2.24 23.85
CA THR A 347 -2.59 -3.50 24.58
C THR A 347 -3.70 -4.42 24.07
N LEU A 348 -4.35 -4.05 22.95
CA LEU A 348 -5.38 -4.88 22.33
C LEU A 348 -4.76 -6.12 21.71
N THR A 349 -5.46 -7.23 21.84
CA THR A 349 -5.13 -8.49 21.16
C THR A 349 -5.61 -8.45 19.71
N VAL A 350 -5.10 -9.36 18.89
CA VAL A 350 -5.53 -9.49 17.48
C VAL A 350 -7.03 -9.80 17.41
N ASP A 351 -7.53 -10.66 18.28
CA ASP A 351 -8.95 -11.02 18.33
C ASP A 351 -9.86 -9.82 18.67
N GLU A 352 -9.36 -8.83 19.39
CA GLU A 352 -10.13 -7.64 19.74
C GLU A 352 -10.25 -6.61 18.60
N VAL A 353 -9.46 -6.76 17.53
CA VAL A 353 -9.46 -5.85 16.38
C VAL A 353 -9.85 -6.53 15.06
N MET A 354 -10.06 -7.84 15.08
CA MET A 354 -10.47 -8.62 13.90
C MET A 354 -11.88 -9.19 14.06
N GLY A 355 -12.52 -9.52 12.92
CA GLY A 355 -13.80 -10.21 12.90
C GLY A 355 -14.99 -9.28 13.21
N GLY A 356 -14.85 -7.96 13.02
CA GLY A 356 -15.98 -7.05 12.93
C GLY A 356 -16.87 -7.39 11.73
N THR A 357 -18.18 -7.16 11.87
CA THR A 357 -19.15 -7.41 10.81
C THR A 357 -19.83 -6.12 10.34
N PHE A 358 -19.70 -5.04 11.11
CA PHE A 358 -20.17 -3.71 10.80
C PHE A 358 -19.37 -2.69 11.61
N THR A 359 -18.97 -1.58 11.02
CA THR A 359 -18.16 -0.55 11.70
C THR A 359 -18.96 0.72 11.96
N ILE A 360 -18.74 1.34 13.14
CA ILE A 360 -19.23 2.68 13.49
C ILE A 360 -18.03 3.60 13.67
N THR A 361 -18.05 4.74 12.98
CA THR A 361 -17.03 5.78 13.09
C THR A 361 -17.66 7.11 13.46
N ASN A 362 -17.20 7.73 14.56
CA ASN A 362 -17.80 8.95 15.11
C ASN A 362 -16.81 10.12 15.03
N LEU A 363 -17.14 11.12 14.20
CA LEU A 363 -16.40 12.38 14.07
C LEU A 363 -17.14 13.57 14.69
N GLY A 364 -18.27 13.33 15.34
CA GLY A 364 -19.07 14.38 16.00
C GLY A 364 -18.30 15.13 17.09
N THR A 365 -17.41 14.48 17.80
CA THR A 365 -16.52 15.11 18.82
C THR A 365 -15.52 16.09 18.21
N TYR A 366 -15.26 16.00 16.90
CA TYR A 366 -14.42 16.93 16.15
C TYR A 366 -15.22 18.05 15.47
N GLY A 367 -16.53 18.11 15.71
CA GLY A 367 -17.40 19.15 15.14
C GLY A 367 -17.86 18.89 13.71
N ILE A 368 -17.68 17.69 13.18
CA ILE A 368 -18.08 17.31 11.82
C ILE A 368 -19.59 16.99 11.78
N ASP A 369 -20.31 17.60 10.84
CA ASP A 369 -21.76 17.38 10.67
C ASP A 369 -22.07 16.04 9.99
N GLY A 370 -21.40 15.75 8.87
CA GLY A 370 -21.54 14.53 8.10
C GLY A 370 -20.31 14.32 7.21
N PHE A 371 -20.06 13.08 6.81
CA PHE A 371 -18.92 12.70 5.97
C PHE A 371 -19.23 11.35 5.30
N THR A 372 -18.41 10.97 4.33
CA THR A 372 -18.50 9.71 3.62
C THR A 372 -17.45 8.73 4.15
N PRO A 373 -17.76 7.86 5.13
CA PRO A 373 -16.80 6.89 5.63
C PRO A 373 -16.50 5.83 4.56
N ILE A 374 -15.24 5.36 4.53
CA ILE A 374 -14.81 4.24 3.69
C ILE A 374 -15.09 2.94 4.43
N ILE A 375 -15.64 1.94 3.75
CA ILE A 375 -15.97 0.65 4.34
C ILE A 375 -14.69 -0.06 4.82
N ASN A 376 -14.76 -0.62 6.02
CA ASN A 376 -13.71 -1.45 6.59
C ASN A 376 -13.83 -2.88 6.03
N SER A 377 -13.22 -3.16 4.89
CA SER A 377 -13.26 -4.47 4.23
C SER A 377 -12.85 -5.60 5.20
N PRO A 378 -13.53 -6.77 5.20
CA PRO A 378 -14.52 -7.26 4.25
C PRO A 378 -15.99 -6.99 4.66
N GLU A 379 -16.27 -6.03 5.55
CA GLU A 379 -17.63 -5.68 5.96
C GLU A 379 -18.43 -5.10 4.76
N ALA A 380 -19.75 -5.26 4.76
CA ALA A 380 -20.61 -4.74 3.69
C ALA A 380 -21.03 -3.28 3.90
N ALA A 381 -20.89 -2.73 5.12
CA ALA A 381 -21.33 -1.39 5.44
C ALA A 381 -20.61 -0.76 6.64
N ILE A 382 -20.64 0.57 6.70
CA ILE A 382 -20.09 1.38 7.79
C ILE A 382 -21.02 2.57 8.08
N LEU A 383 -21.21 2.91 9.36
CA LEU A 383 -21.99 4.06 9.80
C LEU A 383 -21.09 5.19 10.30
N GLY A 384 -21.14 6.33 9.62
CA GLY A 384 -20.56 7.60 10.09
C GLY A 384 -21.55 8.34 11.00
N VAL A 385 -21.05 8.86 12.11
CA VAL A 385 -21.80 9.59 13.12
C VAL A 385 -21.28 11.02 13.18
N GLY A 386 -22.14 11.98 12.90
CA GLY A 386 -21.85 13.41 12.98
C GLY A 386 -22.04 13.99 14.38
N ARG A 387 -21.85 15.31 14.49
CA ARG A 387 -22.06 16.03 15.76
C ARG A 387 -23.55 16.21 16.06
N ILE A 388 -23.86 16.33 17.34
CA ILE A 388 -25.20 16.75 17.80
C ILE A 388 -25.26 18.27 17.77
N VAL A 389 -26.25 18.82 17.06
CA VAL A 389 -26.50 20.26 16.96
C VAL A 389 -27.93 20.61 17.35
N GLU A 390 -28.15 21.77 17.95
CA GLU A 390 -29.50 22.29 18.13
C GLU A 390 -29.96 22.95 16.83
N ARG A 391 -31.17 22.54 16.36
CA ARG A 391 -31.82 23.11 15.17
C ARG A 391 -33.24 23.51 15.50
N VAL A 392 -33.74 24.52 14.81
CA VAL A 392 -35.14 24.88 14.79
C VAL A 392 -35.82 24.04 13.68
N VAL A 393 -36.75 23.21 14.08
CA VAL A 393 -37.45 22.31 13.18
C VAL A 393 -38.98 22.41 13.40
N VAL A 394 -39.75 21.95 12.45
CA VAL A 394 -41.20 21.71 12.66
C VAL A 394 -41.38 20.32 13.27
N HIS A 395 -41.92 20.23 14.46
CA HIS A 395 -42.21 19.01 15.18
C HIS A 395 -43.65 19.07 15.72
N GLU A 396 -44.48 18.08 15.37
CA GLU A 396 -45.92 18.05 15.76
C GLU A 396 -46.62 19.36 15.40
N ASP A 397 -46.45 19.85 14.16
CA ASP A 397 -46.97 21.09 13.62
C ASP A 397 -46.61 22.39 14.36
N GLN A 398 -45.58 22.33 15.22
CA GLN A 398 -45.04 23.47 15.96
C GLN A 398 -43.54 23.69 15.68
N ILE A 399 -43.14 24.95 15.74
CA ILE A 399 -41.71 25.32 15.69
C ILE A 399 -41.06 24.93 17.03
N ALA A 400 -40.10 24.02 16.98
CA ALA A 400 -39.43 23.51 18.17
C ALA A 400 -37.90 23.50 17.99
N ARG A 401 -37.17 23.70 19.09
CA ARG A 401 -35.73 23.43 19.15
C ARG A 401 -35.52 21.95 19.46
N ARG A 402 -34.87 21.26 18.53
CA ARG A 402 -34.54 19.84 18.68
C ARG A 402 -33.06 19.61 18.54
N LYS A 403 -32.53 18.56 19.15
CA LYS A 403 -31.15 18.11 18.99
C LYS A 403 -31.08 17.12 17.84
N MET A 404 -30.36 17.49 16.81
CA MET A 404 -30.28 16.74 15.56
C MET A 404 -28.87 16.17 15.38
N ILE A 405 -28.77 15.00 14.76
CA ILE A 405 -27.54 14.34 14.37
C ILE A 405 -27.63 13.88 12.93
N MET A 406 -26.51 13.92 12.20
CA MET A 406 -26.43 13.34 10.86
C MET A 406 -25.81 11.95 10.96
N PHE A 407 -26.48 10.95 10.38
CA PHE A 407 -25.92 9.63 10.11
C PHE A 407 -25.58 9.50 8.64
N SER A 408 -24.42 8.92 8.35
CA SER A 408 -23.91 8.66 7.01
C SER A 408 -23.64 7.16 6.89
N LEU A 409 -24.50 6.44 6.19
CA LEU A 409 -24.33 5.00 5.92
C LEU A 409 -23.63 4.82 4.58
N THR A 410 -22.45 4.23 4.56
CA THR A 410 -21.80 3.75 3.34
C THR A 410 -22.01 2.25 3.22
N ILE A 411 -22.47 1.81 2.06
CA ILE A 411 -22.76 0.40 1.72
C ILE A 411 -21.95 -0.04 0.50
N ASP A 412 -21.68 -1.32 0.40
CA ASP A 412 -21.21 -1.93 -0.84
C ASP A 412 -22.40 -2.26 -1.74
N HIS A 413 -22.58 -1.48 -2.81
CA HIS A 413 -23.74 -1.56 -3.70
C HIS A 413 -23.75 -2.85 -4.56
N ARG A 414 -22.72 -3.67 -4.47
CA ARG A 414 -22.71 -5.01 -5.06
C ARG A 414 -23.59 -5.99 -4.28
N LEU A 415 -23.75 -5.77 -2.96
CA LEU A 415 -24.53 -6.63 -2.05
C LEU A 415 -25.83 -5.97 -1.62
N ILE A 416 -25.82 -4.65 -1.42
CA ILE A 416 -26.89 -3.89 -0.80
C ILE A 416 -27.33 -2.80 -1.78
N ASP A 417 -28.58 -2.83 -2.19
CA ASP A 417 -29.15 -1.76 -3.02
C ASP A 417 -29.58 -0.54 -2.17
N GLY A 418 -29.93 0.55 -2.88
CA GLY A 418 -30.34 1.79 -2.24
C GLY A 418 -31.59 1.65 -1.37
N ALA A 419 -32.55 0.77 -1.75
CA ALA A 419 -33.77 0.54 -1.00
C ALA A 419 -33.50 -0.17 0.33
N MET A 420 -32.68 -1.24 0.32
CA MET A 420 -32.26 -1.96 1.53
C MET A 420 -31.52 -1.04 2.50
N GLY A 421 -30.57 -0.22 2.00
CA GLY A 421 -29.87 0.75 2.82
C GLY A 421 -30.79 1.81 3.41
N ALA A 422 -31.74 2.33 2.64
CA ALA A 422 -32.72 3.31 3.10
C ALA A 422 -33.65 2.72 4.17
N GLU A 423 -34.12 1.47 4.02
CA GLU A 423 -34.90 0.77 5.01
C GLU A 423 -34.17 0.54 6.33
N PHE A 424 -32.90 0.19 6.25
CA PHE A 424 -32.04 0.12 7.44
C PHE A 424 -31.94 1.48 8.14
N MET A 425 -31.66 2.55 7.38
CA MET A 425 -31.54 3.91 7.94
C MET A 425 -32.85 4.37 8.56
N ARG A 426 -34.01 4.06 7.95
CA ARG A 426 -35.32 4.34 8.52
C ARG A 426 -35.52 3.60 9.85
N SER A 427 -35.20 2.30 9.89
CA SER A 427 -35.33 1.48 11.10
C SER A 427 -34.39 1.97 12.21
N LEU A 428 -33.15 2.37 11.86
CA LEU A 428 -32.19 2.94 12.80
C LEU A 428 -32.67 4.29 13.34
N LYS A 429 -33.18 5.17 12.46
CA LYS A 429 -33.74 6.45 12.82
C LYS A 429 -34.89 6.27 13.84
N GLU A 430 -35.86 5.41 13.55
CA GLU A 430 -36.97 5.10 14.46
C GLU A 430 -36.49 4.59 15.83
N MET A 431 -35.41 3.79 15.86
CA MET A 431 -34.85 3.25 17.08
C MET A 431 -34.19 4.34 17.92
N ILE A 432 -33.47 5.27 17.28
CA ILE A 432 -32.79 6.38 17.94
C ILE A 432 -33.77 7.48 18.41
N GLU A 433 -34.79 7.76 17.63
CA GLU A 433 -35.84 8.72 18.02
C GLU A 433 -36.74 8.19 19.15
N ASN A 434 -36.78 6.84 19.34
CA ASN A 434 -37.51 6.18 20.43
C ASN A 434 -36.52 5.35 21.32
N PRO A 435 -35.58 5.98 22.01
CA PRO A 435 -34.41 5.33 22.58
C PRO A 435 -34.74 4.42 23.80
N TYR A 436 -35.90 4.54 24.42
CA TYR A 436 -36.32 3.68 25.52
C TYR A 436 -36.42 2.19 25.10
N ARG A 437 -36.61 1.91 23.80
CA ARG A 437 -36.54 0.57 23.21
C ARG A 437 -35.16 -0.08 23.26
N LEU A 438 -34.12 0.70 23.55
CA LEU A 438 -32.75 0.21 23.66
C LEU A 438 -32.45 -0.41 25.01
N LEU A 439 -33.26 -0.09 26.01
CA LEU A 439 -33.13 -0.58 27.38
C LEU A 439 -33.72 -1.97 27.61
N VAL A 440 -34.53 -2.43 26.65
CA VAL A 440 -35.26 -3.73 26.71
C VAL A 440 -34.56 -4.81 25.91
#